data_bad7b5a2ae7496b61e03388eb7403370
#
_entry.id   bad7b5a2ae7496b61e03388eb7403370
#
_cell.length_a   1.000
_cell.length_b   1.000
_cell.length_c   1.000
_cell.angle_alpha   90.00
_cell.angle_beta   90.00
_cell.angle_gamma   90.00
#
_symmetry.space_group_name_H-M   'P 1'
#
loop_
_entity.id
_entity.type
_entity.pdbx_description
1 polymer ?
#
loop_
_entity_poly.entity_id
_entity_poly.type
_entity_poly.pdbx_seq_one_letter_code
_entity_poly.pdbx_strand_id
1 'polypeptide(L)'
;MPDFKGIEDPYEFEKHVARQCEELGYEVIMPPANQPGYDIEIKKGRERIAVQVKCYKARCPISALNKFIDFLELPIASGFTSGWLVTQSGFGKPSLTHVETERPSNLKLGTCTATRKGIKWNYDPDNTEPEEEEPVEPPIEEKESDNSVKYFGVFTCKGGVGKTTVAAHLAGAFALMGYDVILLDLDPDKNLRKLFLDDPNSDDDDEPASLYVPPHKKDTMGATITVLNADQWNERQYPEIKVVICDCSPVLNENPMHLVRKFDYCVLPTTLNPLGIAKGGDVITRTFTHIRKKNKKAEMFAVVNGYNAAQAFAKQNNILLTLLEKTINKYSSSDPKCQFIKPEYAKIRQSKMLHYWGMHILDGSPPSLAFREIAGRNIPRTDFLQLAEFLQDHTSITSINET
;
A
#
# COMPACT_ATOMS: atom_id res chain seq x y z
N MET A 1 11.85 -19.88 -29.16
CA MET A 1 10.67 -19.74 -28.27
C MET A 1 9.84 -21.00 -28.46
N PRO A 2 9.41 -21.71 -27.40
CA PRO A 2 8.52 -22.84 -27.59
C PRO A 2 7.21 -22.35 -28.22
N ASP A 3 6.72 -23.06 -29.23
CA ASP A 3 5.47 -22.73 -29.92
C ASP A 3 4.32 -22.67 -28.91
N PHE A 4 3.68 -21.51 -28.81
CA PHE A 4 2.50 -21.30 -27.99
C PHE A 4 1.32 -22.09 -28.58
N LYS A 5 0.90 -23.15 -27.91
CA LYS A 5 -0.23 -24.02 -28.30
C LYS A 5 -1.57 -23.57 -27.68
N GLY A 6 -1.78 -22.28 -27.48
CA GLY A 6 -3.02 -21.72 -26.91
C GLY A 6 -3.94 -21.11 -27.95
N ILE A 7 -5.14 -20.74 -27.53
CA ILE A 7 -6.10 -19.96 -28.33
C ILE A 7 -5.58 -18.50 -28.34
N GLU A 8 -5.37 -17.92 -29.53
CA GLU A 8 -4.84 -16.56 -29.67
C GLU A 8 -5.93 -15.49 -29.63
N ASP A 9 -7.12 -15.81 -30.12
CA ASP A 9 -8.24 -14.90 -30.15
C ASP A 9 -8.97 -14.88 -28.79
N PRO A 10 -9.06 -13.71 -28.10
CA PRO A 10 -9.71 -13.60 -26.81
C PRO A 10 -11.18 -14.07 -26.80
N TYR A 11 -11.94 -13.72 -27.85
CA TYR A 11 -13.36 -14.10 -27.95
C TYR A 11 -13.55 -15.59 -28.17
N GLU A 12 -12.69 -16.23 -28.97
CA GLU A 12 -12.71 -17.69 -29.11
C GLU A 12 -12.31 -18.41 -27.81
N PHE A 13 -11.41 -17.77 -27.01
CA PHE A 13 -11.07 -18.30 -25.69
C PHE A 13 -12.23 -18.15 -24.69
N GLU A 14 -12.96 -17.03 -24.71
CA GLU A 14 -14.18 -16.83 -23.92
C GLU A 14 -15.23 -17.91 -24.26
N LYS A 15 -15.49 -18.16 -25.54
CA LYS A 15 -16.39 -19.24 -25.97
C LYS A 15 -15.91 -20.62 -25.52
N HIS A 16 -14.60 -20.86 -25.54
CA HIS A 16 -14.04 -22.11 -25.06
C HIS A 16 -14.31 -22.30 -23.57
N VAL A 17 -14.07 -21.28 -22.75
CA VAL A 17 -14.37 -21.27 -21.30
C VAL A 17 -15.86 -21.44 -21.07
N ALA A 18 -16.73 -20.78 -21.84
CA ALA A 18 -18.18 -20.92 -21.77
C ALA A 18 -18.62 -22.37 -21.94
N ARG A 19 -18.12 -23.07 -22.97
CA ARG A 19 -18.40 -24.49 -23.18
C ARG A 19 -17.94 -25.38 -22.02
N GLN A 20 -16.77 -25.06 -21.42
CA GLN A 20 -16.32 -25.82 -20.26
C GLN A 20 -17.24 -25.61 -19.04
N CYS A 21 -17.82 -24.41 -18.88
CA CYS A 21 -18.83 -24.16 -17.85
C CYS A 21 -20.13 -24.90 -18.10
N GLU A 22 -20.57 -25.00 -19.38
CA GLU A 22 -21.73 -25.83 -19.77
C GLU A 22 -21.49 -27.33 -19.46
N GLU A 23 -20.30 -27.86 -19.77
CA GLU A 23 -19.92 -29.24 -19.44
C GLU A 23 -19.90 -29.50 -17.91
N LEU A 24 -19.67 -28.48 -17.08
CA LEU A 24 -19.80 -28.54 -15.62
C LEU A 24 -21.26 -28.43 -15.13
N GLY A 25 -22.22 -28.28 -16.07
CA GLY A 25 -23.64 -28.24 -15.79
C GLY A 25 -24.16 -26.86 -15.35
N TYR A 26 -23.48 -25.79 -15.73
CA TYR A 26 -23.97 -24.43 -15.56
C TYR A 26 -24.77 -23.96 -16.79
N GLU A 27 -25.81 -23.17 -16.55
CA GLU A 27 -26.42 -22.33 -17.57
C GLU A 27 -25.49 -21.16 -17.86
N VAL A 28 -25.14 -20.94 -19.13
CA VAL A 28 -24.16 -19.90 -19.53
C VAL A 28 -24.87 -18.76 -20.23
N ILE A 29 -24.56 -17.53 -19.81
CA ILE A 29 -25.06 -16.30 -20.41
C ILE A 29 -23.86 -15.45 -20.84
N MET A 30 -23.75 -15.19 -22.15
CA MET A 30 -22.76 -14.25 -22.68
C MET A 30 -23.34 -12.86 -22.65
N PRO A 31 -22.79 -11.91 -21.85
CA PRO A 31 -23.29 -10.55 -21.81
C PRO A 31 -23.00 -9.81 -23.13
N PRO A 32 -23.65 -8.66 -23.38
CA PRO A 32 -23.32 -7.80 -24.51
C PRO A 32 -21.83 -7.39 -24.48
N ALA A 33 -21.24 -7.18 -25.67
CA ALA A 33 -19.86 -6.74 -25.78
C ALA A 33 -19.62 -5.46 -24.97
N ASN A 34 -18.46 -5.38 -24.29
CA ASN A 34 -18.05 -4.29 -23.41
C ASN A 34 -18.83 -4.19 -22.06
N GLN A 35 -19.41 -5.27 -21.57
CA GLN A 35 -19.88 -5.31 -20.19
C GLN A 35 -18.70 -5.19 -19.22
N PRO A 36 -18.67 -4.19 -18.33
CA PRO A 36 -17.54 -4.03 -17.41
C PRO A 36 -17.52 -5.11 -16.33
N GLY A 37 -16.34 -5.68 -16.09
CA GLY A 37 -16.05 -6.49 -14.92
C GLY A 37 -16.17 -8.01 -15.07
N TYR A 38 -16.92 -8.53 -16.04
CA TYR A 38 -16.99 -9.96 -16.34
C TYR A 38 -17.31 -10.23 -17.82
N ASP A 39 -16.89 -11.38 -18.31
CA ASP A 39 -17.03 -11.77 -19.72
C ASP A 39 -18.13 -12.83 -19.90
N ILE A 40 -18.44 -13.62 -18.85
CA ILE A 40 -19.43 -14.67 -18.87
C ILE A 40 -20.20 -14.66 -17.54
N GLU A 41 -21.50 -14.81 -17.57
CA GLU A 41 -22.33 -15.11 -16.40
C GLU A 41 -22.73 -16.57 -16.42
N ILE A 42 -22.57 -17.28 -15.31
CA ILE A 42 -23.02 -18.68 -15.19
C ILE A 42 -23.95 -18.87 -14.00
N LYS A 43 -24.92 -19.78 -14.16
CA LYS A 43 -25.92 -20.06 -13.13
C LYS A 43 -26.09 -21.56 -12.90
N LYS A 44 -26.24 -21.93 -11.63
CA LYS A 44 -26.61 -23.31 -11.25
C LYS A 44 -27.37 -23.29 -9.93
N GLY A 45 -28.66 -23.61 -10.00
CA GLY A 45 -29.51 -23.50 -8.81
C GLY A 45 -29.64 -22.07 -8.29
N ARG A 46 -29.13 -21.82 -7.08
CA ARG A 46 -29.10 -20.48 -6.47
C ARG A 46 -27.79 -19.73 -6.71
N GLU A 47 -26.81 -20.40 -7.29
CA GLU A 47 -25.53 -19.80 -7.59
C GLU A 47 -25.61 -18.93 -8.84
N ARG A 48 -25.07 -17.74 -8.78
CA ARG A 48 -24.89 -16.82 -9.88
C ARG A 48 -23.47 -16.30 -9.84
N ILE A 49 -22.67 -16.65 -10.84
CA ILE A 49 -21.21 -16.49 -10.81
C ILE A 49 -20.78 -15.58 -11.96
N ALA A 50 -19.97 -14.57 -11.65
CA ALA A 50 -19.30 -13.74 -12.64
C ALA A 50 -17.99 -14.42 -13.07
N VAL A 51 -17.79 -14.67 -14.36
CA VAL A 51 -16.55 -15.25 -14.89
C VAL A 51 -15.82 -14.19 -15.70
N GLN A 52 -14.61 -13.84 -15.27
CA GLN A 52 -13.70 -12.99 -16.03
C GLN A 52 -12.66 -13.88 -16.71
N VAL A 53 -12.52 -13.73 -18.01
CA VAL A 53 -11.61 -14.53 -18.83
C VAL A 53 -10.42 -13.70 -19.29
N LYS A 54 -9.20 -14.22 -19.20
CA LYS A 54 -7.98 -13.55 -19.62
C LYS A 54 -7.13 -14.41 -20.54
N CYS A 55 -7.10 -14.02 -21.80
CA CYS A 55 -6.36 -14.68 -22.87
C CYS A 55 -4.91 -14.19 -22.96
N TYR A 56 -4.12 -14.40 -21.90
CA TYR A 56 -2.71 -13.99 -21.90
C TYR A 56 -1.79 -15.10 -22.43
N LYS A 57 -0.74 -14.76 -23.20
CA LYS A 57 0.34 -15.68 -23.58
C LYS A 57 1.29 -15.95 -22.40
N ALA A 58 1.51 -14.96 -21.55
CA ALA A 58 2.24 -15.07 -20.29
C ALA A 58 1.29 -15.34 -19.12
N ARG A 59 1.82 -15.69 -17.95
CA ARG A 59 1.03 -15.87 -16.73
C ARG A 59 0.22 -14.63 -16.40
N CYS A 60 -1.01 -14.84 -15.92
CA CYS A 60 -1.91 -13.75 -15.55
C CYS A 60 -1.28 -12.89 -14.43
N PRO A 61 -1.11 -11.58 -14.64
CA PRO A 61 -0.50 -10.70 -13.67
C PRO A 61 -1.44 -10.44 -12.47
N ILE A 62 -0.86 -10.12 -11.32
CA ILE A 62 -1.61 -9.80 -10.10
C ILE A 62 -2.55 -8.60 -10.30
N SER A 63 -2.21 -7.64 -11.15
CA SER A 63 -3.05 -6.48 -11.46
C SER A 63 -4.39 -6.87 -12.10
N ALA A 64 -4.45 -7.95 -12.88
CA ALA A 64 -5.69 -8.45 -13.46
C ALA A 64 -6.56 -9.13 -12.38
N LEU A 65 -5.95 -9.84 -11.44
CA LEU A 65 -6.62 -10.42 -10.28
C LEU A 65 -7.22 -9.31 -9.39
N ASN A 66 -6.43 -8.29 -9.05
CA ASN A 66 -6.89 -7.20 -8.20
C ASN A 66 -8.08 -6.45 -8.82
N LYS A 67 -8.03 -6.15 -10.12
CA LYS A 67 -9.14 -5.51 -10.83
C LYS A 67 -10.44 -6.34 -10.76
N PHE A 68 -10.32 -7.65 -10.81
CA PHE A 68 -11.49 -8.53 -10.72
C PHE A 68 -12.02 -8.63 -9.27
N ILE A 69 -11.15 -8.66 -8.28
CA ILE A 69 -11.54 -8.56 -6.86
C ILE A 69 -12.25 -7.24 -6.61
N ASP A 70 -11.69 -6.11 -7.08
CA ASP A 70 -12.32 -4.78 -6.95
C ASP A 70 -13.72 -4.76 -7.60
N PHE A 71 -13.90 -5.40 -8.77
CA PHE A 71 -15.20 -5.52 -9.40
C PHE A 71 -16.20 -6.28 -8.52
N LEU A 72 -15.81 -7.41 -7.94
CA LEU A 72 -16.68 -8.21 -7.07
C LEU A 72 -17.15 -7.45 -5.80
N GLU A 73 -16.44 -6.41 -5.39
CA GLU A 73 -16.80 -5.53 -4.28
C GLU A 73 -17.76 -4.39 -4.68
N LEU A 74 -17.99 -4.16 -5.98
CA LEU A 74 -18.87 -3.08 -6.45
C LEU A 74 -20.36 -3.44 -6.23
N PRO A 75 -21.22 -2.44 -6.00
CA PRO A 75 -22.66 -2.66 -5.89
C PRO A 75 -23.29 -3.37 -7.09
N ILE A 76 -22.76 -3.14 -8.30
CA ILE A 76 -23.22 -3.79 -9.53
C ILE A 76 -22.97 -5.32 -9.51
N ALA A 77 -22.00 -5.79 -8.75
CA ALA A 77 -21.68 -7.20 -8.59
C ALA A 77 -22.44 -7.87 -7.43
N SER A 78 -23.25 -7.15 -6.66
CA SER A 78 -23.95 -7.66 -5.47
C SER A 78 -24.92 -8.81 -5.76
N GLY A 79 -25.34 -8.98 -7.03
CA GLY A 79 -26.16 -10.09 -7.47
C GLY A 79 -25.42 -11.39 -7.76
N PHE A 80 -24.09 -11.39 -7.74
CA PHE A 80 -23.27 -12.60 -7.89
C PHE A 80 -22.96 -13.22 -6.53
N THR A 81 -23.01 -14.54 -6.46
CA THR A 81 -22.62 -15.30 -5.27
C THR A 81 -21.11 -15.46 -5.16
N SER A 82 -20.42 -15.54 -6.31
CA SER A 82 -18.97 -15.65 -6.39
C SER A 82 -18.45 -15.18 -7.76
N GLY A 83 -17.12 -15.10 -7.89
CA GLY A 83 -16.43 -14.78 -9.13
C GLY A 83 -15.37 -15.81 -9.49
N TRP A 84 -15.21 -16.09 -10.77
CA TRP A 84 -14.15 -16.95 -11.30
C TRP A 84 -13.24 -16.12 -12.20
N LEU A 85 -11.94 -16.12 -11.95
CA LEU A 85 -10.96 -15.60 -12.88
C LEU A 85 -10.30 -16.77 -13.60
N VAL A 86 -10.51 -16.85 -14.91
CA VAL A 86 -10.03 -17.97 -15.74
C VAL A 86 -9.02 -17.48 -16.77
N THR A 87 -7.89 -18.17 -16.89
CA THR A 87 -6.84 -17.86 -17.85
C THR A 87 -6.29 -19.12 -18.51
N GLN A 88 -5.71 -19.01 -19.71
CA GLN A 88 -5.09 -20.16 -20.37
C GLN A 88 -3.63 -20.41 -19.95
N SER A 89 -2.94 -19.40 -19.45
CA SER A 89 -1.50 -19.43 -19.13
C SER A 89 -1.19 -19.65 -17.65
N GLY A 90 -2.26 -19.79 -16.81
CA GLY A 90 -2.13 -19.89 -15.36
C GLY A 90 -1.78 -18.57 -14.70
N PHE A 91 -1.47 -18.63 -13.41
CA PHE A 91 -1.22 -17.45 -12.56
C PHE A 91 0.25 -17.36 -12.17
N GLY A 92 0.73 -16.14 -11.97
CA GLY A 92 2.04 -15.88 -11.39
C GLY A 92 2.07 -16.21 -9.89
N LYS A 93 3.26 -16.48 -9.35
CA LYS A 93 3.44 -16.76 -7.92
C LYS A 93 2.83 -15.65 -7.02
N PRO A 94 2.97 -14.33 -7.34
CA PRO A 94 2.33 -13.28 -6.56
C PRO A 94 0.81 -13.39 -6.47
N SER A 95 0.13 -13.79 -7.58
CA SER A 95 -1.32 -13.97 -7.60
C SER A 95 -1.78 -15.16 -6.74
N LEU A 96 -1.04 -16.27 -6.79
CA LEU A 96 -1.34 -17.47 -5.98
C LEU A 96 -1.10 -17.19 -4.50
N THR A 97 0.06 -16.63 -4.15
CA THR A 97 0.35 -16.23 -2.76
C THR A 97 -0.70 -15.25 -2.22
N HIS A 98 -1.17 -14.32 -3.06
CA HIS A 98 -2.21 -13.37 -2.65
C HIS A 98 -3.51 -14.08 -2.24
N VAL A 99 -4.03 -15.02 -3.05
CA VAL A 99 -5.28 -15.74 -2.72
C VAL A 99 -5.10 -16.76 -1.61
N GLU A 100 -3.94 -17.39 -1.49
CA GLU A 100 -3.61 -18.29 -0.38
C GLU A 100 -3.57 -17.55 0.96
N THR A 101 -3.09 -16.29 0.95
CA THR A 101 -3.01 -15.43 2.14
C THR A 101 -4.36 -14.81 2.48
N GLU A 102 -5.06 -14.24 1.49
CA GLU A 102 -6.34 -13.53 1.68
C GLU A 102 -7.53 -14.48 1.86
N ARG A 103 -7.43 -15.70 1.33
CA ARG A 103 -8.46 -16.73 1.34
C ARG A 103 -9.88 -16.18 1.03
N PRO A 104 -10.06 -15.47 -0.11
CA PRO A 104 -11.37 -14.92 -0.44
C PRO A 104 -12.38 -16.04 -0.69
N SER A 105 -13.44 -16.09 0.11
CA SER A 105 -14.47 -17.15 0.04
C SER A 105 -15.36 -17.08 -1.19
N ASN A 106 -15.35 -15.94 -1.90
CA ASN A 106 -16.20 -15.70 -3.07
C ASN A 106 -15.42 -15.65 -4.38
N LEU A 107 -14.18 -16.17 -4.42
CA LEU A 107 -13.33 -16.14 -5.62
C LEU A 107 -12.73 -17.52 -5.89
N LYS A 108 -12.72 -17.94 -7.17
CA LYS A 108 -11.94 -19.09 -7.65
C LYS A 108 -10.98 -18.66 -8.77
N LEU A 109 -9.78 -19.22 -8.79
CA LEU A 109 -8.82 -19.04 -9.86
C LEU A 109 -8.69 -20.33 -10.67
N GLY A 110 -8.93 -20.25 -11.99
CA GLY A 110 -8.92 -21.39 -12.87
C GLY A 110 -7.98 -21.26 -14.06
N THR A 111 -7.36 -22.36 -14.46
CA THR A 111 -6.63 -22.47 -15.73
C THR A 111 -7.40 -23.36 -16.69
N CYS A 112 -7.74 -22.82 -17.87
CA CYS A 112 -8.42 -23.52 -18.94
C CYS A 112 -7.51 -23.50 -20.19
N THR A 113 -7.16 -24.65 -20.73
CA THR A 113 -6.29 -24.75 -21.90
C THR A 113 -7.03 -25.41 -23.06
N ALA A 114 -6.64 -25.05 -24.31
CA ALA A 114 -7.26 -25.61 -25.51
C ALA A 114 -7.16 -27.16 -25.62
N THR A 115 -6.18 -27.76 -24.96
CA THR A 115 -5.86 -29.20 -25.07
C THR A 115 -6.42 -30.03 -23.93
N ARG A 116 -6.93 -29.42 -22.87
CA ARG A 116 -7.43 -30.11 -21.68
C ARG A 116 -8.94 -29.85 -21.50
N LYS A 117 -9.71 -30.89 -21.23
CA LYS A 117 -11.11 -30.73 -20.83
C LYS A 117 -11.20 -30.21 -19.39
N GLY A 118 -12.13 -29.30 -19.17
CA GLY A 118 -12.45 -28.72 -17.88
C GLY A 118 -11.50 -27.59 -17.45
N ILE A 119 -11.83 -27.00 -16.33
CA ILE A 119 -11.06 -25.93 -15.67
C ILE A 119 -10.25 -26.55 -14.54
N LYS A 120 -8.92 -26.36 -14.56
CA LYS A 120 -8.06 -26.73 -13.44
C LYS A 120 -8.07 -25.60 -12.43
N TRP A 121 -8.57 -25.86 -11.24
CA TRP A 121 -8.53 -24.86 -10.18
C TRP A 121 -7.11 -24.71 -9.62
N ASN A 122 -6.65 -23.47 -9.54
CA ASN A 122 -5.41 -23.06 -8.92
C ASN A 122 -5.66 -22.53 -7.50
N TYR A 123 -6.87 -22.03 -7.25
CA TYR A 123 -7.42 -21.68 -5.96
C TYR A 123 -8.93 -21.95 -5.96
N ASP A 124 -9.41 -22.68 -4.98
CA ASP A 124 -10.82 -23.02 -4.79
C ASP A 124 -11.12 -23.04 -3.27
N PRO A 125 -11.83 -22.05 -2.73
CA PRO A 125 -12.09 -21.97 -1.30
C PRO A 125 -12.99 -23.11 -0.79
N ASP A 126 -13.78 -23.74 -1.68
CA ASP A 126 -14.66 -24.86 -1.31
C ASP A 126 -13.92 -26.20 -1.23
N ASN A 127 -12.70 -26.26 -1.76
CA ASN A 127 -11.89 -27.49 -1.89
C ASN A 127 -10.49 -27.36 -1.27
N THR A 128 -10.28 -26.36 -0.43
CA THR A 128 -9.13 -26.35 0.48
C THR A 128 -9.40 -27.38 1.55
N GLU A 129 -8.64 -28.50 1.55
CA GLU A 129 -8.61 -29.40 2.71
C GLU A 129 -8.36 -28.54 3.95
N PRO A 130 -9.16 -28.73 5.04
CA PRO A 130 -8.84 -28.07 6.28
C PRO A 130 -7.41 -28.51 6.64
N GLU A 131 -6.46 -27.59 6.67
CA GLU A 131 -5.22 -27.83 7.39
C GLU A 131 -5.63 -28.35 8.75
N GLU A 132 -5.18 -29.55 9.13
CA GLU A 132 -5.29 -30.01 10.51
C GLU A 132 -4.79 -28.85 11.37
N GLU A 133 -5.69 -28.25 12.13
CA GLU A 133 -5.33 -27.25 13.11
C GLU A 133 -4.30 -27.96 14.00
N GLU A 134 -3.01 -27.61 13.84
CA GLU A 134 -2.07 -27.85 14.91
C GLU A 134 -2.74 -27.29 16.17
N PRO A 135 -2.77 -28.06 17.27
CA PRO A 135 -3.50 -27.67 18.45
C PRO A 135 -3.07 -26.25 18.78
N VAL A 136 -4.03 -25.32 18.67
CA VAL A 136 -3.85 -23.92 19.07
C VAL A 136 -3.49 -23.98 20.54
N GLU A 137 -2.21 -23.85 20.86
CA GLU A 137 -1.81 -23.54 22.21
C GLU A 137 -2.65 -22.32 22.62
N PRO A 138 -3.27 -22.33 23.80
CA PRO A 138 -4.07 -21.20 24.25
C PRO A 138 -3.21 -19.96 24.05
N PRO A 139 -3.76 -18.84 23.54
CA PRO A 139 -2.97 -17.65 23.29
C PRO A 139 -2.20 -17.38 24.57
N ILE A 140 -0.90 -17.60 24.52
CA ILE A 140 0.01 -17.07 25.51
C ILE A 140 -0.27 -15.58 25.39
N GLU A 141 -0.85 -14.98 26.40
CA GLU A 141 -0.78 -13.55 26.60
C GLU A 141 0.71 -13.22 26.64
N GLU A 142 1.31 -13.09 25.45
CA GLU A 142 2.58 -12.42 25.31
C GLU A 142 2.32 -11.03 25.88
N LYS A 143 2.78 -10.82 27.08
CA LYS A 143 3.08 -9.48 27.54
C LYS A 143 3.91 -8.89 26.41
N GLU A 144 3.28 -7.97 25.65
CA GLU A 144 3.96 -7.25 24.60
C GLU A 144 5.28 -6.76 25.19
N SER A 145 6.38 -7.42 24.80
CA SER A 145 7.68 -6.90 25.12
C SER A 145 7.74 -5.56 24.38
N ASP A 146 8.04 -4.50 25.07
CA ASP A 146 8.13 -3.11 24.62
C ASP A 146 9.15 -2.91 23.48
N ASN A 147 9.61 -4.00 22.89
CA ASN A 147 10.69 -4.13 21.93
C ASN A 147 10.22 -4.55 20.51
N SER A 148 8.92 -4.59 20.24
CA SER A 148 8.40 -5.02 18.94
C SER A 148 8.62 -3.95 17.84
N VAL A 149 8.96 -4.40 16.64
CA VAL A 149 9.07 -3.54 15.44
C VAL A 149 7.75 -2.84 15.19
N LYS A 150 7.75 -1.52 14.97
CA LYS A 150 6.56 -0.71 14.64
C LYS A 150 6.55 -0.36 13.16
N TYR A 151 5.44 -0.65 12.51
CA TYR A 151 5.26 -0.44 11.08
C TYR A 151 4.42 0.80 10.81
N PHE A 152 4.97 1.75 10.04
CA PHE A 152 4.31 2.97 9.57
C PHE A 152 4.02 2.86 8.07
N GLY A 153 2.76 2.87 7.67
CA GLY A 153 2.40 3.04 6.26
C GLY A 153 2.22 4.52 5.92
N VAL A 154 2.97 5.05 4.97
CA VAL A 154 2.72 6.39 4.42
C VAL A 154 1.81 6.25 3.22
N PHE A 155 0.52 6.45 3.41
CA PHE A 155 -0.49 6.14 2.42
C PHE A 155 -1.54 7.24 2.24
N THR A 156 -1.93 7.49 1.02
CA THR A 156 -3.12 8.26 0.63
C THR A 156 -3.57 7.77 -0.74
N CYS A 157 -4.86 7.52 -0.92
CA CYS A 157 -5.44 7.05 -2.19
C CYS A 157 -5.49 8.15 -3.26
N LYS A 158 -4.49 9.04 -3.29
CA LYS A 158 -4.30 10.11 -4.26
C LYS A 158 -2.83 10.24 -4.61
N GLY A 159 -2.51 10.30 -5.91
CA GLY A 159 -1.18 10.62 -6.39
C GLY A 159 -0.80 12.09 -6.17
N GLY A 160 0.51 12.38 -6.10
CA GLY A 160 1.04 13.74 -6.04
C GLY A 160 0.85 14.49 -4.71
N VAL A 161 0.48 13.81 -3.63
CA VAL A 161 0.38 14.42 -2.28
C VAL A 161 1.70 14.37 -1.49
N GLY A 162 2.76 13.79 -2.07
CA GLY A 162 4.10 13.72 -1.49
C GLY A 162 4.33 12.55 -0.54
N LYS A 163 3.71 11.38 -0.77
CA LYS A 163 3.92 10.17 0.05
C LYS A 163 5.40 9.80 0.18
N THR A 164 6.08 9.60 -0.95
CA THR A 164 7.51 9.27 -1.01
C THR A 164 8.37 10.30 -0.29
N THR A 165 8.10 11.59 -0.51
CA THR A 165 8.80 12.68 0.19
C THR A 165 8.58 12.59 1.71
N VAL A 166 7.35 12.32 2.12
CA VAL A 166 7.01 12.21 3.56
C VAL A 166 7.63 10.95 4.15
N ALA A 167 7.58 9.81 3.48
CA ALA A 167 8.17 8.56 3.95
C ALA A 167 9.68 8.69 4.16
N ALA A 168 10.40 9.19 3.16
CA ALA A 168 11.84 9.36 3.21
C ALA A 168 12.30 10.33 4.31
N HIS A 169 11.65 11.50 4.43
CA HIS A 169 12.04 12.50 5.41
C HIS A 169 11.55 12.17 6.83
N LEU A 170 10.46 11.42 6.97
CA LEU A 170 10.05 10.86 8.25
C LEU A 170 11.06 9.81 8.74
N ALA A 171 11.55 8.94 7.84
CA ALA A 171 12.66 8.03 8.14
C ALA A 171 13.91 8.80 8.60
N GLY A 172 14.23 9.89 7.89
CA GLY A 172 15.31 10.78 8.26
C GLY A 172 15.14 11.45 9.64
N ALA A 173 13.91 11.82 9.99
CA ALA A 173 13.63 12.41 11.30
C ALA A 173 13.80 11.40 12.43
N PHE A 174 13.32 10.17 12.28
CA PHE A 174 13.60 9.09 13.22
C PHE A 174 15.09 8.77 13.31
N ALA A 175 15.82 8.78 12.18
CA ALA A 175 17.27 8.59 12.19
C ALA A 175 18.00 9.73 12.92
N LEU A 176 17.57 11.00 12.79
CA LEU A 176 18.06 12.13 13.58
C LEU A 176 17.82 11.97 15.10
N MET A 177 16.78 11.20 15.47
CA MET A 177 16.47 10.87 16.86
C MET A 177 17.24 9.63 17.35
N GLY A 178 18.05 9.00 16.47
CA GLY A 178 18.94 7.88 16.80
C GLY A 178 18.36 6.49 16.47
N TYR A 179 17.21 6.39 15.79
CA TYR A 179 16.65 5.11 15.38
C TYR A 179 17.23 4.67 14.04
N ASP A 180 17.80 3.47 13.96
CA ASP A 180 17.99 2.81 12.67
C ASP A 180 16.62 2.46 12.07
N VAL A 181 16.44 2.83 10.81
CA VAL A 181 15.13 2.76 10.13
C VAL A 181 15.22 1.92 8.88
N ILE A 182 14.30 0.99 8.73
CA ILE A 182 14.03 0.38 7.43
C ILE A 182 12.98 1.19 6.70
N LEU A 183 13.29 1.60 5.47
CA LEU A 183 12.39 2.30 4.57
C LEU A 183 12.05 1.37 3.41
N LEU A 184 10.80 0.89 3.36
CA LEU A 184 10.33 -0.05 2.35
C LEU A 184 9.67 0.68 1.19
N ASP A 185 10.15 0.39 -0.03
CA ASP A 185 9.49 0.81 -1.25
C ASP A 185 8.40 -0.21 -1.64
N LEU A 186 7.14 0.17 -1.48
CA LEU A 186 5.99 -0.65 -1.85
C LEU A 186 5.38 -0.23 -3.20
N ASP A 187 5.88 0.87 -3.80
CA ASP A 187 5.40 1.31 -5.11
C ASP A 187 5.99 0.39 -6.20
N PRO A 188 5.16 -0.17 -7.09
CA PRO A 188 5.64 -1.01 -8.20
C PRO A 188 6.68 -0.33 -9.09
N ASP A 189 6.68 1.00 -9.17
CA ASP A 189 7.63 1.78 -9.97
C ASP A 189 9.02 1.89 -9.32
N LYS A 190 9.17 1.47 -8.05
CA LYS A 190 10.44 1.46 -7.29
C LYS A 190 11.24 2.78 -7.36
N ASN A 191 10.55 3.91 -7.30
CA ASN A 191 11.17 5.23 -7.46
C ASN A 191 11.90 5.71 -6.20
N LEU A 192 11.49 5.21 -5.01
CA LEU A 192 12.08 5.61 -3.75
C LEU A 192 13.55 5.21 -3.66
N ARG A 193 13.89 3.96 -4.02
CA ARG A 193 15.25 3.44 -3.94
C ARG A 193 16.25 4.28 -4.75
N LYS A 194 15.87 4.73 -5.95
CA LYS A 194 16.69 5.59 -6.81
C LYS A 194 17.15 6.89 -6.14
N LEU A 195 16.37 7.37 -5.16
CA LEU A 195 16.68 8.58 -4.39
C LEU A 195 17.75 8.36 -3.29
N PHE A 196 18.19 7.12 -3.10
CA PHE A 196 19.18 6.75 -2.07
C PHE A 196 20.39 6.00 -2.66
N LEU A 197 20.44 5.76 -3.96
CA LEU A 197 21.57 5.15 -4.64
C LEU A 197 22.62 6.22 -5.03
N ASP A 198 23.90 5.87 -4.89
CA ASP A 198 25.00 6.69 -5.38
C ASP A 198 25.03 6.74 -6.93
N ASP A 199 24.65 5.65 -7.58
CA ASP A 199 24.41 5.59 -9.03
C ASP A 199 22.95 5.20 -9.30
N PRO A 200 22.11 6.16 -9.65
CA PRO A 200 20.68 5.92 -9.96
C PRO A 200 20.44 5.03 -11.19
N ASN A 201 21.46 4.83 -12.03
CA ASN A 201 21.42 3.98 -13.23
C ASN A 201 21.98 2.57 -12.97
N SER A 202 22.34 2.26 -11.73
CA SER A 202 22.76 0.90 -11.39
C SER A 202 21.62 -0.08 -11.65
N ASP A 203 21.87 -1.08 -12.48
CA ASP A 203 20.94 -2.18 -12.77
C ASP A 203 20.90 -3.22 -11.62
N ASP A 204 21.68 -3.01 -10.55
CA ASP A 204 21.72 -3.92 -9.41
C ASP A 204 20.52 -3.66 -8.48
N ASP A 205 19.40 -4.28 -8.82
CA ASP A 205 18.15 -4.20 -8.05
C ASP A 205 18.22 -4.96 -6.70
N ASP A 206 19.27 -5.73 -6.45
CA ASP A 206 19.37 -6.62 -5.28
C ASP A 206 20.16 -6.00 -4.12
N GLU A 207 20.95 -4.96 -4.34
CA GLU A 207 21.74 -4.33 -3.28
C GLU A 207 20.93 -3.29 -2.49
N PRO A 208 20.87 -3.36 -1.14
CA PRO A 208 20.21 -2.35 -0.33
C PRO A 208 20.86 -0.97 -0.48
N ALA A 209 20.06 0.06 -0.68
CA ALA A 209 20.55 1.44 -0.58
C ALA A 209 20.57 1.87 0.89
N SER A 210 21.55 2.65 1.31
CA SER A 210 21.64 3.13 2.68
C SER A 210 22.11 4.59 2.77
N LEU A 211 21.61 5.30 3.77
CA LEU A 211 22.02 6.67 4.06
C LEU A 211 22.26 6.85 5.56
N TYR A 212 23.47 7.19 5.93
CA TYR A 212 23.78 7.59 7.30
C TYR A 212 23.31 9.01 7.57
N VAL A 213 22.55 9.20 8.64
CA VAL A 213 22.04 10.49 9.09
C VAL A 213 22.75 10.87 10.40
N PRO A 214 23.54 11.96 10.41
CA PRO A 214 24.22 12.39 11.64
C PRO A 214 23.22 12.84 12.70
N PRO A 215 23.57 12.75 13.99
CA PRO A 215 22.65 13.04 15.09
C PRO A 215 22.18 14.48 15.11
N HIS A 216 20.94 14.68 15.57
CA HIS A 216 20.39 16.02 15.78
C HIS A 216 20.95 16.71 17.05
N LYS A 217 21.17 15.93 18.11
CA LYS A 217 21.70 16.41 19.39
C LYS A 217 23.11 15.87 19.61
N LYS A 218 23.96 16.62 20.34
CA LYS A 218 25.35 16.23 20.60
C LYS A 218 25.49 14.91 21.36
N ASP A 219 24.50 14.57 22.16
CA ASP A 219 24.50 13.40 23.05
C ASP A 219 23.77 12.19 22.44
N THR A 220 23.33 12.27 21.19
CA THR A 220 22.71 11.17 20.47
C THR A 220 23.65 10.62 19.40
N MET A 221 23.58 9.33 19.13
CA MET A 221 24.28 8.73 18.00
C MET A 221 23.48 8.94 16.71
N GLY A 222 24.18 9.12 15.58
CA GLY A 222 23.55 9.08 14.27
C GLY A 222 23.05 7.68 13.97
N ALA A 223 22.15 7.56 13.00
CA ALA A 223 21.52 6.31 12.63
C ALA A 223 21.45 6.17 11.11
N THR A 224 21.18 4.97 10.67
CA THR A 224 21.14 4.60 9.24
C THR A 224 19.70 4.37 8.77
N ILE A 225 19.38 4.91 7.60
CA ILE A 225 18.20 4.53 6.83
C ILE A 225 18.64 3.48 5.84
N THR A 226 18.06 2.28 5.91
CA THR A 226 18.28 1.22 4.91
C THR A 226 17.02 1.10 4.05
N VAL A 227 17.17 1.30 2.74
CA VAL A 227 16.06 1.24 1.77
C VAL A 227 16.03 -0.13 1.11
N LEU A 228 14.89 -0.80 1.22
CA LEU A 228 14.66 -2.13 0.69
C LEU A 228 13.38 -2.15 -0.16
N ASN A 229 13.35 -3.05 -1.15
CA ASN A 229 12.09 -3.44 -1.78
C ASN A 229 11.30 -4.36 -0.83
N ALA A 230 9.99 -4.44 -1.02
CA ALA A 230 9.11 -5.25 -0.17
C ALA A 230 9.47 -6.75 -0.10
N ASP A 231 10.01 -7.29 -1.19
CA ASP A 231 10.44 -8.69 -1.31
C ASP A 231 11.79 -8.99 -0.65
N GLN A 232 12.60 -7.97 -0.39
CA GLN A 232 13.88 -8.06 0.32
C GLN A 232 13.71 -7.99 1.84
N TRP A 233 12.55 -7.53 2.31
CA TRP A 233 12.32 -7.34 3.74
C TRP A 233 12.09 -8.64 4.50
N ASN A 234 12.95 -8.89 5.47
CA ASN A 234 12.80 -9.99 6.43
C ASN A 234 13.21 -9.51 7.83
N GLU A 235 12.23 -9.41 8.72
CA GLU A 235 12.40 -8.91 10.09
C GLU A 235 13.50 -9.64 10.87
N ARG A 236 13.69 -10.95 10.62
CA ARG A 236 14.72 -11.76 11.28
C ARG A 236 16.14 -11.38 10.90
N GLN A 237 16.34 -10.72 9.77
CA GLN A 237 17.66 -10.27 9.31
C GLN A 237 18.07 -8.93 9.95
N TYR A 238 17.12 -8.23 10.57
CA TYR A 238 17.31 -6.90 11.14
C TYR A 238 16.75 -6.82 12.57
N PRO A 239 17.28 -7.60 13.53
CA PRO A 239 16.71 -7.74 14.87
C PRO A 239 16.76 -6.44 15.70
N GLU A 240 17.67 -5.51 15.35
CA GLU A 240 17.85 -4.25 16.05
C GLU A 240 16.85 -3.16 15.63
N ILE A 241 16.15 -3.39 14.52
CA ILE A 241 15.24 -2.39 13.97
C ILE A 241 13.98 -2.27 14.83
N LYS A 242 13.64 -1.02 15.17
CA LYS A 242 12.41 -0.66 15.91
C LYS A 242 11.36 -0.02 15.01
N VAL A 243 11.78 0.63 13.92
CA VAL A 243 10.94 1.44 13.06
C VAL A 243 11.06 0.99 11.62
N VAL A 244 9.94 0.62 11.03
CA VAL A 244 9.80 0.31 9.60
C VAL A 244 8.82 1.30 9.00
N ILE A 245 9.24 2.04 7.98
CA ILE A 245 8.41 2.99 7.24
C ILE A 245 8.17 2.45 5.84
N CYS A 246 6.92 2.42 5.41
CA CYS A 246 6.50 1.90 4.12
C CYS A 246 6.02 3.05 3.23
N ASP A 247 6.71 3.31 2.12
CA ASP A 247 6.22 4.20 1.07
C ASP A 247 5.25 3.45 0.18
N CYS A 248 3.98 3.80 0.25
CA CYS A 248 2.91 3.05 -0.38
C CYS A 248 2.51 3.61 -1.75
N SER A 249 2.18 2.72 -2.70
CA SER A 249 1.44 3.09 -3.91
C SER A 249 0.10 3.77 -3.56
N PRO A 250 -0.38 4.73 -4.36
CA PRO A 250 -1.69 5.35 -4.16
C PRO A 250 -2.86 4.38 -4.32
N VAL A 251 -2.64 3.24 -4.94
CA VAL A 251 -3.61 2.16 -5.10
C VAL A 251 -3.35 1.11 -4.02
N LEU A 252 -4.22 1.01 -3.02
CA LEU A 252 -3.97 0.18 -1.83
C LEU A 252 -3.67 -1.28 -2.19
N ASN A 253 -4.39 -1.85 -3.16
CA ASN A 253 -4.23 -3.25 -3.56
C ASN A 253 -2.95 -3.53 -4.39
N GLU A 254 -2.19 -2.52 -4.78
CA GLU A 254 -0.86 -2.68 -5.38
C GLU A 254 0.22 -2.88 -4.32
N ASN A 255 -0.06 -2.50 -3.08
CA ASN A 255 0.85 -2.72 -1.96
C ASN A 255 0.78 -4.18 -1.49
N PRO A 256 1.88 -4.79 -1.02
CA PRO A 256 1.88 -6.12 -0.43
C PRO A 256 0.97 -6.20 0.80
N MET A 257 -0.16 -6.93 0.68
CA MET A 257 -1.19 -6.95 1.72
C MET A 257 -0.69 -7.49 3.07
N HIS A 258 0.27 -8.41 3.07
CA HIS A 258 0.87 -8.89 4.31
C HIS A 258 1.58 -7.78 5.09
N LEU A 259 2.17 -6.77 4.41
CA LEU A 259 2.74 -5.58 5.04
C LEU A 259 1.66 -4.59 5.46
N VAL A 260 0.65 -4.33 4.61
CA VAL A 260 -0.48 -3.44 4.96
C VAL A 260 -1.17 -3.91 6.25
N ARG A 261 -1.32 -5.21 6.46
CA ARG A 261 -1.90 -5.78 7.67
C ARG A 261 -1.01 -5.64 8.91
N LYS A 262 0.31 -5.52 8.71
CA LYS A 262 1.26 -5.27 9.78
C LYS A 262 1.30 -3.82 10.25
N PHE A 263 0.78 -2.86 9.48
CA PHE A 263 0.82 -1.46 9.89
C PHE A 263 0.20 -1.29 11.28
N ASP A 264 0.99 -0.79 12.20
CA ASP A 264 0.54 -0.31 13.51
C ASP A 264 0.01 1.11 13.37
N TYR A 265 0.63 1.89 12.51
CA TYR A 265 0.34 3.29 12.27
C TYR A 265 0.31 3.61 10.78
N CYS A 266 -0.53 4.57 10.39
CA CYS A 266 -0.53 5.11 9.04
C CYS A 266 -0.46 6.63 9.09
N VAL A 267 0.49 7.21 8.36
CA VAL A 267 0.61 8.65 8.16
C VAL A 267 0.00 8.98 6.80
N LEU A 268 -0.98 9.89 6.80
CA LEU A 268 -1.75 10.25 5.62
C LEU A 268 -1.45 11.69 5.19
N PRO A 269 -0.47 11.92 4.30
CA PRO A 269 -0.21 13.25 3.77
C PRO A 269 -1.42 13.80 3.03
N THR A 270 -1.85 15.01 3.38
CA THR A 270 -2.94 15.71 2.70
C THR A 270 -2.55 17.14 2.39
N THR A 271 -2.95 17.64 1.23
CA THR A 271 -2.72 19.03 0.82
C THR A 271 -3.97 19.87 1.06
N LEU A 272 -3.80 21.15 1.42
CA LEU A 272 -4.90 22.10 1.53
C LEU A 272 -5.39 22.53 0.14
N ASN A 273 -6.03 21.59 -0.55
CA ASN A 273 -6.60 21.81 -1.87
C ASN A 273 -8.13 21.95 -1.78
N PRO A 274 -8.73 23.09 -2.22
CA PRO A 274 -10.17 23.33 -2.15
C PRO A 274 -11.01 22.22 -2.79
N LEU A 275 -10.58 21.68 -3.94
CA LEU A 275 -11.32 20.62 -4.64
C LEU A 275 -11.28 19.29 -3.88
N GLY A 276 -10.16 18.99 -3.21
CA GLY A 276 -10.02 17.77 -2.41
C GLY A 276 -10.81 17.82 -1.11
N ILE A 277 -10.98 19.03 -0.54
CA ILE A 277 -11.69 19.24 0.73
C ILE A 277 -13.18 19.52 0.53
N ALA A 278 -13.56 20.29 -0.52
CA ALA A 278 -14.94 20.66 -0.79
C ALA A 278 -15.84 19.46 -1.13
N LYS A 279 -15.30 18.38 -1.64
CA LYS A 279 -15.99 17.09 -1.82
C LYS A 279 -16.13 16.28 -0.52
N GLY A 280 -16.16 16.96 0.64
CA GLY A 280 -16.39 16.36 1.94
C GLY A 280 -15.17 15.65 2.53
N GLY A 281 -13.94 16.09 2.19
CA GLY A 281 -12.71 15.40 2.61
C GLY A 281 -12.59 14.01 2.02
N ASP A 282 -13.22 13.78 0.88
CA ASP A 282 -13.43 12.49 0.23
C ASP A 282 -12.14 11.65 0.13
N VAL A 283 -11.01 12.31 -0.17
CA VAL A 283 -9.72 11.61 -0.27
C VAL A 283 -9.31 11.01 1.08
N ILE A 284 -9.42 11.76 2.19
CA ILE A 284 -8.98 11.29 3.51
C ILE A 284 -9.95 10.26 4.08
N THR A 285 -11.26 10.52 4.04
CA THR A 285 -12.26 9.57 4.55
C THR A 285 -12.28 8.28 3.75
N ARG A 286 -12.08 8.36 2.43
CA ARG A 286 -11.91 7.20 1.57
C ARG A 286 -10.62 6.45 1.92
N THR A 287 -9.52 7.15 2.18
CA THR A 287 -8.25 6.53 2.59
C THR A 287 -8.42 5.79 3.91
N PHE A 288 -9.04 6.40 4.92
CA PHE A 288 -9.36 5.75 6.19
C PHE A 288 -10.18 4.47 5.98
N THR A 289 -11.24 4.57 5.18
CA THR A 289 -12.10 3.44 4.88
C THR A 289 -11.36 2.30 4.19
N HIS A 290 -10.49 2.62 3.22
CA HIS A 290 -9.71 1.62 2.48
C HIS A 290 -8.74 0.89 3.40
N ILE A 291 -7.97 1.63 4.22
CA ILE A 291 -7.04 1.01 5.18
C ILE A 291 -7.82 0.15 6.17
N ARG A 292 -8.90 0.69 6.76
CA ARG A 292 -9.68 0.01 7.80
C ARG A 292 -10.30 -1.30 7.34
N LYS A 293 -10.66 -1.41 6.05
CA LYS A 293 -11.12 -2.66 5.45
C LYS A 293 -10.06 -3.77 5.50
N LYS A 294 -8.79 -3.42 5.39
CA LYS A 294 -7.67 -4.37 5.30
C LYS A 294 -6.90 -4.50 6.62
N ASN A 295 -6.87 -3.45 7.43
CA ASN A 295 -6.20 -3.41 8.72
C ASN A 295 -7.12 -2.80 9.79
N LYS A 296 -7.57 -3.64 10.73
CA LYS A 296 -8.50 -3.25 11.81
C LYS A 296 -7.81 -2.56 12.98
N LYS A 297 -6.48 -2.75 13.13
CA LYS A 297 -5.72 -2.27 14.29
C LYS A 297 -5.06 -0.92 14.07
N ALA A 298 -4.63 -0.60 12.86
CA ALA A 298 -3.82 0.57 12.56
C ALA A 298 -4.44 1.88 13.08
N GLU A 299 -3.64 2.69 13.74
CA GLU A 299 -3.97 4.08 14.02
C GLU A 299 -3.56 4.96 12.84
N MET A 300 -4.41 5.90 12.46
CA MET A 300 -4.26 6.67 11.24
C MET A 300 -4.20 8.16 11.55
N PHE A 301 -3.14 8.81 11.10
CA PHE A 301 -2.84 10.21 11.35
C PHE A 301 -2.82 11.01 10.05
N ALA A 302 -3.82 11.85 9.82
CA ALA A 302 -3.81 12.77 8.70
C ALA A 302 -2.96 14.00 9.03
N VAL A 303 -1.95 14.29 8.20
CA VAL A 303 -1.03 15.43 8.38
C VAL A 303 -1.07 16.36 7.17
N VAL A 304 -1.04 17.67 7.40
CA VAL A 304 -1.00 18.66 6.32
C VAL A 304 0.40 18.69 5.71
N ASN A 305 0.48 18.40 4.41
CA ASN A 305 1.69 18.50 3.60
C ASN A 305 1.58 19.65 2.58
N GLY A 306 2.67 20.34 2.35
CA GLY A 306 2.71 21.50 1.46
C GLY A 306 2.00 22.74 2.01
N TYR A 307 2.01 22.93 3.33
CA TYR A 307 1.41 24.09 3.98
C TYR A 307 2.11 25.39 3.56
N ASN A 308 1.37 26.32 2.96
CA ASN A 308 1.90 27.62 2.61
C ASN A 308 1.80 28.58 3.82
N ALA A 309 2.93 28.86 4.45
CA ALA A 309 2.99 29.68 5.66
C ALA A 309 2.97 31.20 5.39
N ALA A 310 2.92 31.65 4.13
CA ALA A 310 2.87 33.08 3.82
C ALA A 310 1.56 33.70 4.30
N GLN A 311 1.64 34.89 4.90
CA GLN A 311 0.50 35.57 5.52
C GLN A 311 -0.66 35.83 4.54
N ALA A 312 -0.35 36.01 3.27
CA ALA A 312 -1.37 36.16 2.22
C ALA A 312 -2.34 34.96 2.11
N PHE A 313 -1.92 33.76 2.56
CA PHE A 313 -2.75 32.55 2.52
C PHE A 313 -3.37 32.20 3.87
N ALA A 314 -3.13 32.98 4.92
CA ALA A 314 -3.61 32.65 6.27
C ALA A 314 -5.12 32.44 6.35
N LYS A 315 -5.92 33.31 5.71
CA LYS A 315 -7.39 33.21 5.67
C LYS A 315 -7.85 31.94 4.94
N GLN A 316 -7.27 31.64 3.78
CA GLN A 316 -7.59 30.46 2.97
C GLN A 316 -7.21 29.18 3.71
N ASN A 317 -6.03 29.14 4.29
CA ASN A 317 -5.58 28.00 5.10
C ASN A 317 -6.54 27.74 6.25
N ASN A 318 -6.94 28.80 7.01
CA ASN A 318 -7.85 28.63 8.13
C ASN A 318 -9.21 28.05 7.73
N ILE A 319 -9.79 28.51 6.61
CA ILE A 319 -11.05 27.97 6.08
C ILE A 319 -10.90 26.51 5.73
N LEU A 320 -9.82 26.14 5.00
CA LEU A 320 -9.58 24.78 4.53
C LEU A 320 -9.27 23.82 5.69
N LEU A 321 -8.49 24.27 6.67
CA LEU A 321 -8.21 23.51 7.88
C LEU A 321 -9.46 23.24 8.70
N THR A 322 -10.32 24.26 8.91
CA THR A 322 -11.58 24.10 9.64
C THR A 322 -12.50 23.07 8.97
N LEU A 323 -12.57 23.10 7.63
CA LEU A 323 -13.37 22.12 6.87
C LEU A 323 -12.79 20.71 6.95
N LEU A 324 -11.46 20.58 6.82
CA LEU A 324 -10.75 19.31 6.90
C LEU A 324 -10.90 18.70 8.30
N GLU A 325 -10.66 19.47 9.35
CA GLU A 325 -10.81 19.06 10.73
C GLU A 325 -12.24 18.60 11.04
N LYS A 326 -13.25 19.39 10.62
CA LYS A 326 -14.67 19.03 10.78
C LYS A 326 -14.98 17.67 10.12
N THR A 327 -14.44 17.44 8.93
CA THR A 327 -14.66 16.20 8.19
C THR A 327 -14.01 15.01 8.88
N ILE A 328 -12.77 15.16 9.33
CA ILE A 328 -12.04 14.09 10.02
C ILE A 328 -12.68 13.81 11.37
N ASN A 329 -13.04 14.84 12.16
CA ASN A 329 -13.68 14.66 13.47
C ASN A 329 -15.03 13.93 13.35
N LYS A 330 -15.79 14.17 12.28
CA LYS A 330 -17.01 13.40 12.01
C LYS A 330 -16.71 11.91 11.80
N TYR A 331 -15.62 11.59 11.11
CA TYR A 331 -15.20 10.20 10.90
C TYR A 331 -14.65 9.59 12.21
N SER A 332 -13.84 10.35 12.94
CA SER A 332 -13.22 9.94 14.21
C SER A 332 -14.27 9.62 15.30
N SER A 333 -15.46 10.22 15.21
CA SER A 333 -16.58 9.89 16.12
C SER A 333 -17.04 8.43 15.98
N SER A 334 -16.83 7.81 14.83
CA SER A 334 -17.13 6.39 14.58
C SER A 334 -15.90 5.49 14.64
N ASP A 335 -14.71 6.04 14.43
CA ASP A 335 -13.43 5.34 14.50
C ASP A 335 -12.37 6.22 15.17
N PRO A 336 -12.22 6.15 16.51
CA PRO A 336 -11.28 7.00 17.27
C PRO A 336 -9.81 6.83 16.87
N LYS A 337 -9.47 5.74 16.18
CA LYS A 337 -8.13 5.49 15.65
C LYS A 337 -7.80 6.30 14.39
N CYS A 338 -8.72 7.15 13.90
CA CYS A 338 -8.53 8.04 12.77
C CYS A 338 -8.44 9.47 13.28
N GLN A 339 -7.28 10.08 13.22
CA GLN A 339 -7.00 11.35 13.86
C GLN A 339 -6.47 12.40 12.86
N PHE A 340 -6.69 13.66 13.17
CA PHE A 340 -6.10 14.78 12.46
C PHE A 340 -5.00 15.42 13.32
N ILE A 341 -3.78 15.43 12.79
CA ILE A 341 -2.69 16.16 13.43
C ILE A 341 -2.91 17.66 13.16
N LYS A 342 -3.26 18.39 14.20
CA LYS A 342 -3.46 19.83 14.06
C LYS A 342 -2.14 20.52 13.69
N PRO A 343 -2.18 21.54 12.81
CA PRO A 343 -0.97 22.21 12.32
C PRO A 343 -0.11 22.92 13.40
N GLU A 344 -0.67 23.16 14.59
CA GLU A 344 0.09 23.63 15.74
C GLU A 344 1.05 22.58 16.30
N TYR A 345 0.72 21.27 16.17
CA TYR A 345 1.57 20.16 16.61
C TYR A 345 2.57 19.76 15.53
N ALA A 346 2.07 19.43 14.33
CA ALA A 346 2.94 19.14 13.20
C ALA A 346 2.27 19.46 11.86
N LYS A 347 3.06 19.98 10.93
CA LYS A 347 2.71 20.23 9.54
C LYS A 347 3.97 20.26 8.71
N ILE A 348 3.87 19.92 7.44
CA ILE A 348 5.00 20.00 6.50
C ILE A 348 4.77 21.23 5.61
N ARG A 349 5.61 22.24 5.78
CA ARG A 349 5.53 23.49 5.02
C ARG A 349 6.08 23.34 3.61
N GLN A 350 5.56 24.14 2.69
CA GLN A 350 6.17 24.29 1.38
C GLN A 350 7.62 24.73 1.53
N SER A 351 8.51 24.02 0.84
CA SER A 351 9.94 24.33 0.83
C SER A 351 10.53 24.04 -0.55
N LYS A 352 11.38 24.95 -1.04
CA LYS A 352 12.16 24.70 -2.26
C LYS A 352 13.07 23.48 -2.11
N MET A 353 13.58 23.22 -0.90
CA MET A 353 14.44 22.06 -0.63
C MET A 353 13.69 20.76 -0.82
N LEU A 354 12.43 20.66 -0.39
CA LEU A 354 11.58 19.50 -0.63
C LEU A 354 11.15 19.41 -2.09
N HIS A 355 10.88 20.55 -2.73
CA HIS A 355 10.45 20.57 -4.13
C HIS A 355 11.54 20.06 -5.09
N TYR A 356 12.79 20.39 -4.80
CA TYR A 356 13.95 19.98 -5.60
C TYR A 356 14.71 18.78 -4.99
N TRP A 357 14.13 18.13 -4.00
CA TRP A 357 14.71 16.89 -3.47
C TRP A 357 14.75 15.82 -4.56
N GLY A 358 15.88 15.15 -4.70
CA GLY A 358 16.11 14.19 -5.77
C GLY A 358 16.88 14.77 -6.98
N MET A 359 17.22 16.06 -6.98
CA MET A 359 18.04 16.65 -8.05
C MET A 359 19.40 15.96 -8.20
N HIS A 360 19.93 15.34 -7.13
CA HIS A 360 21.18 14.56 -7.17
C HIS A 360 21.15 13.42 -8.20
N ILE A 361 19.97 12.89 -8.53
CA ILE A 361 19.81 11.90 -9.62
C ILE A 361 20.25 12.48 -10.97
N LEU A 362 20.12 13.81 -11.16
CA LEU A 362 20.45 14.50 -12.42
C LEU A 362 21.84 15.12 -12.41
N ASP A 363 22.31 15.62 -11.27
CA ASP A 363 23.58 16.33 -11.15
C ASP A 363 24.74 15.49 -10.62
N GLY A 364 24.46 14.19 -10.26
CA GLY A 364 25.46 13.24 -9.79
C GLY A 364 26.02 13.55 -8.40
N SER A 365 25.39 14.43 -7.65
CA SER A 365 25.76 14.65 -6.25
C SER A 365 25.32 13.48 -5.35
N PRO A 366 25.98 13.23 -4.20
CA PRO A 366 25.60 12.15 -3.30
C PRO A 366 24.15 12.25 -2.81
N PRO A 367 23.46 11.11 -2.59
CA PRO A 367 22.12 11.10 -2.03
C PRO A 367 22.06 11.83 -0.71
N SER A 368 20.99 12.60 -0.51
CA SER A 368 20.80 13.35 0.72
C SER A 368 19.33 13.67 0.95
N LEU A 369 18.96 13.86 2.21
CA LEU A 369 17.64 14.40 2.56
C LEU A 369 17.62 15.93 2.42
N ALA A 370 16.42 16.49 2.27
CA ALA A 370 16.23 17.95 2.23
C ALA A 370 16.46 18.62 3.61
N PHE A 371 17.39 18.10 4.40
CA PHE A 371 17.75 18.57 5.75
C PHE A 371 18.96 19.53 5.76
N ARG A 372 19.41 19.92 4.59
CA ARG A 372 20.51 20.88 4.43
C ARG A 372 20.11 22.25 4.97
N GLU A 373 20.99 22.85 5.74
CA GLU A 373 20.81 24.21 6.22
C GLU A 373 21.09 25.26 5.14
N ILE A 374 20.15 26.20 4.98
CA ILE A 374 20.34 27.38 4.15
C ILE A 374 20.11 28.61 5.02
N ALA A 375 21.12 29.46 5.11
CA ALA A 375 21.08 30.68 5.93
C ALA A 375 20.66 30.42 7.40
N GLY A 376 21.15 29.35 8.00
CA GLY A 376 20.87 28.97 9.40
C GLY A 376 19.43 28.49 9.64
N ARG A 377 18.64 28.23 8.59
CA ARG A 377 17.28 27.75 8.70
C ARG A 377 17.13 26.43 7.96
N ASN A 378 16.51 25.46 8.62
CA ASN A 378 16.16 24.20 8.02
C ASN A 378 14.70 23.86 8.29
N ILE A 379 13.81 24.40 7.45
CA ILE A 379 12.37 24.23 7.59
C ILE A 379 11.98 22.74 7.47
N PRO A 380 12.43 21.97 6.45
CA PRO A 380 12.08 20.55 6.35
C PRO A 380 12.51 19.74 7.58
N ARG A 381 13.77 19.88 8.02
CA ARG A 381 14.24 19.16 9.22
C ARG A 381 13.39 19.45 10.45
N THR A 382 13.06 20.72 10.69
CA THR A 382 12.21 21.12 11.81
C THR A 382 10.81 20.51 11.72
N ASP A 383 10.18 20.57 10.55
CA ASP A 383 8.81 20.09 10.35
C ASP A 383 8.73 18.57 10.50
N PHE A 384 9.69 17.83 9.97
CA PHE A 384 9.73 16.38 10.09
C PHE A 384 10.13 15.90 11.48
N LEU A 385 11.02 16.61 12.19
CA LEU A 385 11.29 16.33 13.60
C LEU A 385 10.04 16.52 14.45
N GLN A 386 9.30 17.63 14.27
CA GLN A 386 8.03 17.83 14.97
C GLN A 386 7.02 16.73 14.69
N LEU A 387 6.96 16.24 13.44
CA LEU A 387 6.08 15.11 13.09
C LEU A 387 6.55 13.82 13.77
N ALA A 388 7.84 13.52 13.76
CA ALA A 388 8.40 12.32 14.38
C ALA A 388 8.25 12.35 15.90
N GLU A 389 8.50 13.47 16.55
CA GLU A 389 8.28 13.70 17.99
C GLU A 389 6.79 13.52 18.34
N PHE A 390 5.88 14.13 17.56
CA PHE A 390 4.44 13.93 17.75
C PHE A 390 4.06 12.45 17.65
N LEU A 391 4.57 11.75 16.65
CA LEU A 391 4.29 10.31 16.49
C LEU A 391 4.89 9.49 17.63
N GLN A 392 6.09 9.82 18.11
CA GLN A 392 6.68 9.15 19.27
C GLN A 392 5.82 9.31 20.52
N ASP A 393 5.30 10.51 20.77
CA ASP A 393 4.45 10.80 21.95
C ASP A 393 3.06 10.14 21.87
N HIS A 394 2.57 9.85 20.65
CA HIS A 394 1.22 9.34 20.43
C HIS A 394 1.20 7.87 19.94
N THR A 395 2.35 7.21 19.96
CA THR A 395 2.50 5.82 19.54
C THR A 395 3.30 5.03 20.59
N SER A 396 3.34 3.72 20.47
CA SER A 396 4.10 2.86 21.38
C SER A 396 5.58 2.70 20.98
N ILE A 397 6.19 3.72 20.35
CA ILE A 397 7.63 3.70 20.07
C ILE A 397 8.39 4.07 21.36
N THR A 398 9.20 3.15 21.83
CA THR A 398 10.03 3.37 23.04
C THR A 398 11.16 4.34 22.73
N SER A 399 11.36 5.32 23.61
CA SER A 399 12.51 6.24 23.50
C SER A 399 13.83 5.48 23.63
N ILE A 400 14.81 5.79 22.76
CA ILE A 400 16.15 5.17 22.81
C ILE A 400 16.88 5.50 24.12
N ASN A 401 16.50 6.61 24.80
CA ASN A 401 17.12 7.03 26.06
C ASN A 401 16.57 6.31 27.30
N GLU A 402 15.61 5.38 27.17
CA GLU A 402 15.03 4.61 28.28
C GLU A 402 15.56 3.17 28.34
N THR A 403 16.50 2.80 27.48
CA THR A 403 17.24 1.53 27.49
C THR A 403 18.70 1.77 27.88
#